data_00beaf4da18ca4bd4bf0931c1bb63d6b
#
_entry.id   00beaf4da18ca4bd4bf0931c1bb63d6b
#
_cell.length_a   1.000
_cell.length_b   1.000
_cell.length_c   1.000
_cell.angle_alpha   90.00
_cell.angle_beta   90.00
_cell.angle_gamma   90.00
#
_symmetry.space_group_name_H-M   'P 1'
#
loop_
_entity.id
_entity.type
_entity.pdbx_description
1 polymer ?
#
loop_
_entity_poly.entity_id
_entity_poly.type
_entity_poly.pdbx_seq_one_letter_code
_entity_poly.pdbx_strand_id
1 'polypeptide(L)'
;DKTGTITKGKLEVVRFIAGDRQEYPAFDVLPAKLKAFTYQNVVLNTSAAVSDGAMVGGNMTERALSNYVGSYRMEEMLHRDKFIPFNSANKYSWAAVSGNGERYCLAKGAPEKLILQTSHYWDAEGNRQPLTEEMKKTLDDRMLELAADAIRMLALCTYESDIEGDELPADGLTLVGILGIRDEVRPEAIEAIAEVQDAGVQIVMITGDRRETAVAIAKDAGLLQRPNELVWTSAELAEMSDEQVKLELHKLRVVARALPMDKSRLVRLAQEMNLVVGMTGDGVNDSPALKKADVGFAMGSGTEVAKEAGDIVILDDNFLSIKQAILYGRTIYNSICKFIVFQLTINFSAVAINFIAPFIGIDKPLTITQILWINLVMDTLAALAFGGEPALEKYLREKPKDRSAPIVSKKMLSTITMGGVYMTFIAILFYKSSYVDHLFRNAPDHIYTYTGFFCTYIFMAVANGFNVRVSGLNLLEHIDKNKGFLNVMALIVAIQVLLTYVGGRILRTTPLNLHEWSVVVLFGLSIIVVDLLRKSVCQMLEKK
;
A
#
# COMPACT_ATOMS: atom_id res chain seq x y z
N ASP A 1 6.09 4.15 8.65
CA ASP A 1 7.45 3.79 9.06
C ASP A 1 8.41 3.85 7.87
N LYS A 2 9.74 3.99 8.13
CA LYS A 2 10.78 4.08 7.09
C LYS A 2 11.39 2.71 6.79
N THR A 3 11.98 2.11 7.84
CA THR A 3 12.86 0.95 7.75
C THR A 3 12.08 -0.30 7.36
N GLY A 4 12.55 -1.01 6.32
CA GLY A 4 11.88 -2.21 5.83
C GLY A 4 10.62 -1.95 4.99
N THR A 5 9.99 -0.76 5.07
CA THR A 5 8.76 -0.39 4.34
C THR A 5 9.08 0.44 3.10
N ILE A 6 9.65 1.63 3.29
CA ILE A 6 10.09 2.54 2.20
C ILE A 6 11.48 2.14 1.73
N THR A 7 12.37 1.79 2.68
CA THR A 7 13.71 1.29 2.41
C THR A 7 13.77 -0.23 2.46
N LYS A 8 14.87 -0.81 1.96
CA LYS A 8 15.09 -2.27 1.98
C LYS A 8 15.20 -2.84 3.40
N GLY A 9 15.46 -2.01 4.41
CA GLY A 9 15.73 -2.43 5.80
C GLY A 9 17.06 -3.15 5.97
N LYS A 10 17.93 -3.07 4.97
CA LYS A 10 19.26 -3.68 4.95
C LYS A 10 20.28 -2.64 4.56
N LEU A 11 21.37 -2.56 5.33
CA LEU A 11 22.51 -1.75 4.94
C LEU A 11 23.23 -2.41 3.76
N GLU A 12 23.54 -1.62 2.73
CA GLU A 12 24.33 -2.02 1.57
C GLU A 12 25.47 -1.06 1.37
N VAL A 13 26.62 -1.56 0.88
CA VAL A 13 27.71 -0.70 0.43
C VAL A 13 27.34 -0.21 -0.97
N VAL A 14 27.12 1.09 -1.07
CA VAL A 14 26.66 1.74 -2.31
C VAL A 14 27.79 2.41 -3.08
N ARG A 15 28.97 2.58 -2.43
CA ARG A 15 30.09 3.29 -3.02
C ARG A 15 31.40 2.95 -2.31
N PHE A 16 32.49 2.92 -3.09
CA PHE A 16 33.87 2.88 -2.59
C PHE A 16 34.61 4.12 -3.15
N ILE A 17 35.31 4.85 -2.29
CA ILE A 17 36.10 6.04 -2.64
C ILE A 17 37.57 5.73 -2.34
N ALA A 18 38.40 5.73 -3.35
CA ALA A 18 39.85 5.56 -3.18
C ALA A 18 40.54 6.85 -2.69
N GLY A 19 41.79 6.74 -2.26
CA GLY A 19 42.54 7.87 -1.74
C GLY A 19 42.83 8.99 -2.76
N ASP A 20 42.83 8.65 -4.06
CA ASP A 20 42.92 9.61 -5.19
C ASP A 20 41.55 10.19 -5.57
N ARG A 21 40.49 9.89 -4.81
CA ARG A 21 39.09 10.30 -5.00
C ARG A 21 38.35 9.58 -6.14
N GLN A 22 38.96 8.58 -6.77
CA GLN A 22 38.23 7.78 -7.73
C GLN A 22 37.11 6.98 -7.01
N GLU A 23 35.92 7.02 -7.58
CA GLU A 23 34.73 6.33 -7.00
C GLU A 23 34.41 5.07 -7.79
N TYR A 24 34.11 3.99 -7.06
CA TYR A 24 33.75 2.70 -7.62
C TYR A 24 32.37 2.28 -7.09
N PRO A 25 31.42 1.90 -7.97
CA PRO A 25 30.06 1.56 -7.58
C PRO A 25 29.91 0.15 -6.99
N ALA A 26 30.88 -0.75 -7.24
CA ALA A 26 30.79 -2.15 -6.82
C ALA A 26 32.16 -2.74 -6.52
N PHE A 27 32.19 -3.81 -5.73
CA PHE A 27 33.41 -4.52 -5.36
C PHE A 27 34.14 -5.12 -6.58
N ASP A 28 33.39 -5.65 -7.57
CA ASP A 28 33.99 -6.34 -8.70
C ASP A 28 34.81 -5.44 -9.63
N VAL A 29 34.52 -4.15 -9.64
CA VAL A 29 35.26 -3.16 -10.47
C VAL A 29 36.44 -2.51 -9.74
N LEU A 30 36.70 -2.90 -8.49
CA LEU A 30 37.87 -2.39 -7.77
C LEU A 30 39.19 -2.89 -8.39
N PRO A 31 40.23 -2.04 -8.43
CA PRO A 31 41.60 -2.45 -8.76
C PRO A 31 42.09 -3.62 -7.88
N ALA A 32 42.89 -4.50 -8.42
CA ALA A 32 43.27 -5.77 -7.80
C ALA A 32 43.79 -5.64 -6.35
N LYS A 33 44.69 -4.67 -6.10
CA LYS A 33 45.27 -4.44 -4.76
C LYS A 33 44.23 -3.90 -3.78
N LEU A 34 43.43 -2.91 -4.18
CA LEU A 34 42.36 -2.34 -3.38
C LEU A 34 41.29 -3.40 -3.07
N LYS A 35 40.99 -4.24 -4.05
CA LYS A 35 40.07 -5.37 -3.91
C LYS A 35 40.57 -6.37 -2.87
N ALA A 36 41.84 -6.74 -2.93
CA ALA A 36 42.48 -7.65 -1.99
C ALA A 36 42.43 -7.13 -0.55
N PHE A 37 42.89 -5.90 -0.31
CA PHE A 37 42.88 -5.28 1.02
C PHE A 37 41.46 -5.06 1.55
N THR A 38 40.51 -4.69 0.69
CA THR A 38 39.11 -4.57 1.10
C THR A 38 38.56 -5.92 1.53
N TYR A 39 38.77 -6.98 0.76
CA TYR A 39 38.36 -8.34 1.10
C TYR A 39 38.96 -8.80 2.43
N GLN A 40 40.27 -8.66 2.60
CA GLN A 40 40.97 -9.05 3.82
C GLN A 40 40.45 -8.28 5.05
N ASN A 41 40.23 -6.98 4.90
CA ASN A 41 39.68 -6.15 6.00
C ASN A 41 38.26 -6.56 6.38
N VAL A 42 37.44 -6.96 5.42
CA VAL A 42 36.08 -7.46 5.69
C VAL A 42 36.10 -8.83 6.37
N VAL A 43 36.95 -9.75 5.91
CA VAL A 43 36.93 -11.15 6.35
C VAL A 43 37.76 -11.39 7.62
N LEU A 44 38.91 -10.72 7.75
CA LEU A 44 39.84 -10.97 8.87
C LEU A 44 39.67 -9.96 10.01
N ASN A 45 39.22 -8.74 9.74
CA ASN A 45 38.96 -7.73 10.75
C ASN A 45 37.44 -7.69 11.09
N THR A 46 36.89 -8.77 11.62
CA THR A 46 35.45 -8.90 11.96
C THR A 46 35.25 -9.69 13.23
N SER A 47 34.17 -9.35 13.96
CA SER A 47 33.66 -10.11 15.11
C SER A 47 32.74 -11.27 14.71
N ALA A 48 32.31 -11.31 13.45
CA ALA A 48 31.45 -12.38 12.94
C ALA A 48 32.26 -13.66 12.62
N ALA A 49 31.64 -14.81 12.78
CA ALA A 49 32.16 -16.10 12.34
C ALA A 49 31.54 -16.50 10.99
N VAL A 50 32.32 -17.14 10.13
CA VAL A 50 31.82 -17.76 8.90
C VAL A 50 31.54 -19.23 9.18
N SER A 51 30.27 -19.66 9.11
CA SER A 51 29.85 -21.06 9.18
C SER A 51 29.09 -21.42 7.93
N ASP A 52 29.47 -22.52 7.26
CA ASP A 52 28.86 -23.04 6.03
C ASP A 52 28.71 -21.99 4.89
N GLY A 53 29.68 -21.07 4.78
CA GLY A 53 29.68 -20.03 3.75
C GLY A 53 28.77 -18.84 4.06
N ALA A 54 28.05 -18.84 5.18
CA ALA A 54 27.23 -17.74 5.67
C ALA A 54 27.87 -17.08 6.89
N MET A 55 27.74 -15.76 6.99
CA MET A 55 28.19 -15.02 8.17
C MET A 55 27.21 -15.19 9.31
N VAL A 56 27.67 -15.71 10.44
CA VAL A 56 26.91 -15.89 11.66
C VAL A 56 27.40 -14.88 12.70
N GLY A 57 26.50 -14.06 13.25
CA GLY A 57 26.84 -12.98 14.17
C GLY A 57 27.16 -11.66 13.43
N GLY A 58 27.94 -10.80 14.08
CA GLY A 58 28.27 -9.47 13.57
C GLY A 58 27.11 -8.47 13.62
N ASN A 59 27.45 -7.19 13.52
CA ASN A 59 26.45 -6.11 13.43
C ASN A 59 25.97 -5.89 11.99
N MET A 60 24.96 -5.03 11.80
CA MET A 60 24.39 -4.75 10.48
C MET A 60 25.43 -4.22 9.47
N THR A 61 26.41 -3.44 9.92
CA THR A 61 27.52 -2.93 9.08
C THR A 61 28.41 -4.08 8.61
N GLU A 62 28.79 -5.00 9.51
CA GLU A 62 29.61 -6.17 9.13
C GLU A 62 28.92 -7.08 8.13
N ARG A 63 27.57 -7.25 8.26
CA ARG A 63 26.78 -7.98 7.27
C ARG A 63 26.74 -7.26 5.91
N ALA A 64 26.62 -5.93 5.89
CA ALA A 64 26.67 -5.15 4.67
C ALA A 64 28.02 -5.30 3.95
N LEU A 65 29.13 -5.26 4.71
CA LEU A 65 30.48 -5.49 4.19
C LEU A 65 30.65 -6.90 3.61
N SER A 66 30.16 -7.92 4.31
CA SER A 66 30.19 -9.30 3.83
C SER A 66 29.42 -9.49 2.53
N ASN A 67 28.22 -8.89 2.44
CA ASN A 67 27.43 -8.93 1.22
C ASN A 67 28.12 -8.21 0.06
N TYR A 68 28.85 -7.12 0.35
CA TYR A 68 29.60 -6.37 -0.66
C TYR A 68 30.71 -7.19 -1.31
N VAL A 69 31.49 -7.96 -0.54
CA VAL A 69 32.52 -8.84 -1.08
C VAL A 69 31.94 -10.15 -1.65
N GLY A 70 30.72 -10.51 -1.28
CA GLY A 70 29.95 -11.60 -1.84
C GLY A 70 30.66 -12.97 -1.82
N SER A 71 30.66 -13.66 -2.95
CA SER A 71 31.29 -14.97 -3.12
C SER A 71 32.78 -14.89 -3.50
N TYR A 72 33.35 -13.70 -3.60
CA TYR A 72 34.78 -13.55 -3.90
C TYR A 72 35.63 -14.28 -2.87
N ARG A 73 36.68 -14.98 -3.33
CA ARG A 73 37.67 -15.69 -2.50
C ARG A 73 39.03 -15.42 -3.06
N MET A 74 39.98 -15.21 -2.16
CA MET A 74 41.41 -15.15 -2.52
C MET A 74 42.00 -16.56 -2.51
N GLU A 75 42.90 -16.85 -3.45
CA GLU A 75 43.60 -18.15 -3.54
C GLU A 75 44.50 -18.36 -2.30
N GLU A 76 45.12 -17.29 -1.83
CA GLU A 76 45.99 -17.32 -0.65
C GLU A 76 45.38 -16.48 0.46
N MET A 77 45.01 -17.10 1.58
CA MET A 77 44.48 -16.43 2.74
C MET A 77 45.57 -16.22 3.81
N LEU A 78 45.63 -14.98 4.32
CA LEU A 78 46.39 -14.65 5.52
C LEU A 78 45.71 -15.23 6.75
N HIS A 79 46.51 -15.45 7.81
CA HIS A 79 46.00 -15.82 9.13
C HIS A 79 45.83 -14.57 9.99
N ARG A 80 44.79 -14.57 10.82
CA ARG A 80 44.56 -13.52 11.80
C ARG A 80 45.29 -13.88 13.11
N ASP A 81 46.34 -13.14 13.41
CA ASP A 81 47.16 -13.35 14.62
C ASP A 81 46.55 -12.69 15.87
N LYS A 82 46.01 -11.47 15.70
CA LYS A 82 45.37 -10.69 16.75
C LYS A 82 44.17 -9.94 16.22
N PHE A 83 43.14 -9.77 17.06
CA PHE A 83 41.94 -8.99 16.70
C PHE A 83 41.52 -8.11 17.89
N ILE A 84 41.37 -6.82 17.62
CA ILE A 84 40.81 -5.86 18.59
C ILE A 84 39.44 -5.43 18.03
N PRO A 85 38.34 -5.79 18.72
CA PRO A 85 37.00 -5.50 18.26
C PRO A 85 36.70 -3.99 18.28
N PHE A 86 35.65 -3.59 17.57
CA PHE A 86 35.19 -2.20 17.56
C PHE A 86 34.87 -1.71 18.96
N ASN A 87 35.45 -0.56 19.30
CA ASN A 87 35.18 0.16 20.55
C ASN A 87 34.60 1.54 20.22
N SER A 88 33.50 1.89 20.88
CA SER A 88 32.82 3.18 20.68
C SER A 88 33.63 4.40 21.12
N ALA A 89 34.61 4.24 22.02
CA ALA A 89 35.52 5.30 22.42
C ALA A 89 36.55 5.60 21.32
N ASN A 90 37.18 4.55 20.77
CA ASN A 90 38.17 4.66 19.70
C ASN A 90 37.55 4.78 18.31
N LYS A 91 36.32 4.25 18.12
CA LYS A 91 35.55 4.23 16.85
C LYS A 91 36.21 3.45 15.70
N TYR A 92 37.05 2.48 16.00
CA TYR A 92 37.66 1.57 15.03
C TYR A 92 37.81 0.15 15.59
N SER A 93 38.05 -0.80 14.70
CA SER A 93 38.56 -2.16 14.97
C SER A 93 39.82 -2.39 14.15
N TRP A 94 40.70 -3.29 14.61
CA TRP A 94 41.85 -3.69 13.81
C TRP A 94 42.24 -5.16 14.04
N ALA A 95 42.93 -5.73 13.06
CA ALA A 95 43.46 -7.10 13.12
C ALA A 95 44.88 -7.15 12.61
N ALA A 96 45.77 -7.82 13.32
CA ALA A 96 47.07 -8.21 12.80
C ALA A 96 46.92 -9.49 12.00
N VAL A 97 47.53 -9.50 10.83
CA VAL A 97 47.49 -10.62 9.88
C VAL A 97 48.87 -10.98 9.39
N SER A 98 49.11 -12.27 9.17
CA SER A 98 50.38 -12.81 8.64
C SER A 98 50.12 -13.95 7.68
N GLY A 99 51.05 -14.15 6.74
CA GLY A 99 51.06 -15.24 5.77
C GLY A 99 51.91 -14.90 4.57
N ASN A 100 52.44 -15.90 3.88
CA ASN A 100 53.26 -15.76 2.64
C ASN A 100 54.47 -14.83 2.78
N GLY A 101 55.03 -14.68 3.99
CA GLY A 101 56.15 -13.79 4.27
C GLY A 101 55.75 -12.32 4.48
N GLU A 102 54.48 -12.00 4.36
CA GLU A 102 53.93 -10.65 4.67
C GLU A 102 53.32 -10.64 6.07
N ARG A 103 53.47 -9.46 6.74
CA ARG A 103 52.83 -9.18 8.02
C ARG A 103 52.43 -7.73 8.09
N TYR A 104 51.17 -7.45 8.39
CA TYR A 104 50.62 -6.10 8.51
C TYR A 104 49.33 -6.08 9.33
N CYS A 105 48.87 -4.88 9.64
CA CYS A 105 47.60 -4.71 10.35
C CYS A 105 46.53 -4.16 9.42
N LEU A 106 45.33 -4.64 9.58
CA LEU A 106 44.10 -4.19 8.89
C LEU A 106 43.28 -3.37 9.88
N ALA A 107 42.95 -2.13 9.54
CA ALA A 107 42.09 -1.29 10.36
C ALA A 107 40.83 -0.87 9.62
N LYS A 108 39.70 -0.81 10.31
CA LYS A 108 38.44 -0.25 9.81
C LYS A 108 37.73 0.55 10.87
N GLY A 109 37.17 1.70 10.50
CA GLY A 109 36.52 2.56 11.47
C GLY A 109 36.02 3.88 10.91
N ALA A 110 35.66 4.78 11.83
CA ALA A 110 35.19 6.10 11.49
C ALA A 110 36.27 6.92 10.73
N PRO A 111 35.95 7.45 9.55
CA PRO A 111 36.92 8.17 8.73
C PRO A 111 37.55 9.35 9.47
N GLU A 112 36.78 10.09 10.27
CA GLU A 112 37.25 11.24 11.06
C GLU A 112 38.31 10.86 12.10
N LYS A 113 38.49 9.57 12.41
CA LYS A 113 39.54 9.05 13.27
C LYS A 113 40.72 8.51 12.47
N LEU A 114 40.46 7.66 11.49
CA LEU A 114 41.51 6.95 10.76
C LEU A 114 42.25 7.85 9.78
N ILE A 115 41.58 8.80 9.10
CA ILE A 115 42.24 9.71 8.14
C ILE A 115 43.25 10.61 8.84
N LEU A 116 43.03 11.02 10.08
CA LEU A 116 44.00 11.81 10.85
C LEU A 116 45.30 11.03 11.12
N GLN A 117 45.23 9.70 11.23
CA GLN A 117 46.37 8.80 11.46
C GLN A 117 47.00 8.28 10.16
N THR A 118 46.49 8.75 9.01
CA THR A 118 46.89 8.25 7.69
C THR A 118 47.85 9.20 7.03
N SER A 119 49.00 8.69 6.57
CA SER A 119 50.03 9.44 5.88
C SER A 119 50.13 9.09 4.37
N HIS A 120 49.59 7.94 3.96
CA HIS A 120 49.66 7.43 2.59
C HIS A 120 48.32 6.84 2.16
N TYR A 121 48.17 6.59 0.85
CA TYR A 121 47.06 5.81 0.28
C TYR A 121 47.57 4.83 -0.76
N TRP A 122 46.76 3.78 -1.04
CA TRP A 122 47.03 2.84 -2.13
C TRP A 122 46.37 3.37 -3.41
N ASP A 123 47.16 3.52 -4.49
CA ASP A 123 46.63 3.86 -5.81
C ASP A 123 46.05 2.65 -6.55
N ALA A 124 45.48 2.88 -7.73
CA ALA A 124 44.86 1.83 -8.53
C ALA A 124 45.88 0.76 -9.00
N GLU A 125 47.15 1.13 -9.19
CA GLU A 125 48.26 0.25 -9.58
C GLU A 125 48.81 -0.56 -8.39
N GLY A 126 48.40 -0.23 -7.18
CA GLY A 126 48.83 -0.89 -5.95
C GLY A 126 50.11 -0.33 -5.37
N ASN A 127 50.48 0.90 -5.74
CA ASN A 127 51.61 1.61 -5.15
C ASN A 127 51.16 2.51 -3.98
N ARG A 128 52.03 2.66 -3.02
CA ARG A 128 51.83 3.54 -1.87
C ARG A 128 52.20 4.98 -2.23
N GLN A 129 51.19 5.86 -2.21
CA GLN A 129 51.36 7.28 -2.53
C GLN A 129 51.14 8.14 -1.27
N PRO A 130 51.81 9.33 -1.15
CA PRO A 130 51.60 10.21 -0.02
C PRO A 130 50.20 10.82 -0.05
N LEU A 131 49.51 10.81 1.09
CA LEU A 131 48.21 11.45 1.29
C LEU A 131 48.43 12.86 1.86
N THR A 132 48.36 13.88 0.99
CA THR A 132 48.60 15.27 1.38
C THR A 132 47.43 15.85 2.19
N GLU A 133 47.69 16.91 2.97
CA GLU A 133 46.63 17.60 3.73
C GLU A 133 45.52 18.18 2.83
N GLU A 134 45.87 18.61 1.61
CA GLU A 134 44.89 19.05 0.61
C GLU A 134 43.99 17.92 0.16
N MET A 135 44.55 16.73 -0.06
CA MET A 135 43.77 15.53 -0.40
C MET A 135 42.85 15.10 0.76
N LYS A 136 43.33 15.12 2.02
CA LYS A 136 42.53 14.85 3.20
C LYS A 136 41.34 15.79 3.29
N LYS A 137 41.57 17.10 3.09
CA LYS A 137 40.49 18.09 3.11
C LYS A 137 39.47 17.84 2.01
N THR A 138 39.89 17.48 0.81
CA THR A 138 38.97 17.21 -0.29
C THR A 138 38.18 15.92 -0.08
N LEU A 139 38.77 14.90 0.57
CA LEU A 139 38.06 13.70 0.99
C LEU A 139 37.01 14.04 2.07
N ASP A 140 37.37 14.92 3.02
CA ASP A 140 36.46 15.39 4.06
C ASP A 140 35.26 16.15 3.47
N ASP A 141 35.49 17.07 2.54
CA ASP A 141 34.42 17.80 1.84
C ASP A 141 33.48 16.82 1.11
N ARG A 142 34.07 15.82 0.43
CA ARG A 142 33.27 14.78 -0.24
C ARG A 142 32.48 13.93 0.72
N MET A 143 33.03 13.56 1.87
CA MET A 143 32.33 12.82 2.91
C MET A 143 31.18 13.63 3.51
N LEU A 144 31.33 14.93 3.66
CA LEU A 144 30.25 15.82 4.14
C LEU A 144 29.10 15.87 3.14
N GLU A 145 29.37 15.95 1.84
CA GLU A 145 28.35 15.87 0.79
C GLU A 145 27.59 14.55 0.87
N LEU A 146 28.31 13.42 0.95
CA LEU A 146 27.69 12.10 0.99
C LEU A 146 26.96 11.82 2.31
N ALA A 147 27.41 12.40 3.42
CA ALA A 147 26.69 12.34 4.68
C ALA A 147 25.34 13.09 4.63
N ALA A 148 25.26 14.18 3.82
CA ALA A 148 24.00 14.87 3.54
C ALA A 148 23.01 13.97 2.76
N ASP A 149 23.52 13.02 1.97
CA ASP A 149 22.72 11.99 1.27
C ASP A 149 22.44 10.74 2.12
N ALA A 150 22.61 10.84 3.44
CA ALA A 150 22.39 9.74 4.38
C ALA A 150 23.30 8.51 4.21
N ILE A 151 24.46 8.69 3.58
CA ILE A 151 25.47 7.65 3.43
C ILE A 151 26.39 7.65 4.65
N ARG A 152 26.48 6.53 5.35
CA ARG A 152 27.42 6.33 6.46
C ARG A 152 28.75 5.91 5.91
N MET A 153 29.83 6.61 6.30
CA MET A 153 31.17 6.33 5.85
C MET A 153 31.94 5.40 6.80
N LEU A 154 32.75 4.52 6.22
CA LEU A 154 33.66 3.62 6.92
C LEU A 154 35.01 3.60 6.19
N ALA A 155 36.08 4.05 6.83
CA ALA A 155 37.43 3.98 6.27
C ALA A 155 38.06 2.60 6.49
N LEU A 156 38.81 2.15 5.50
CA LEU A 156 39.66 0.96 5.55
C LEU A 156 41.10 1.37 5.39
N CYS A 157 41.97 0.90 6.28
CA CYS A 157 43.42 1.20 6.27
C CYS A 157 44.24 -0.07 6.47
N THR A 158 45.53 0.02 6.06
CA THR A 158 46.57 -0.95 6.39
C THR A 158 47.69 -0.27 7.16
N TYR A 159 48.48 -1.05 7.93
CA TYR A 159 49.67 -0.61 8.60
C TYR A 159 50.74 -1.70 8.53
N GLU A 160 51.94 -1.37 8.00
CA GLU A 160 52.97 -2.34 7.62
C GLU A 160 53.91 -2.75 8.77
N SER A 161 53.70 -2.25 9.97
CA SER A 161 54.50 -2.58 11.16
C SER A 161 53.66 -3.23 12.26
N ASP A 162 54.34 -3.87 13.21
CA ASP A 162 53.70 -4.43 14.39
C ASP A 162 53.17 -3.30 15.28
N ILE A 163 52.01 -3.57 15.87
CA ILE A 163 51.39 -2.67 16.84
C ILE A 163 51.62 -3.23 18.27
N GLU A 164 52.35 -2.45 19.08
CA GLU A 164 52.52 -2.72 20.50
C GLU A 164 51.28 -2.22 21.26
N GLY A 165 50.57 -3.14 21.94
CA GLY A 165 49.34 -2.81 22.68
C GLY A 165 48.05 -3.01 21.87
N ASP A 166 46.99 -2.27 22.24
CA ASP A 166 45.65 -2.41 21.66
C ASP A 166 45.19 -1.19 20.85
N GLU A 167 45.97 -0.13 20.81
CA GLU A 167 45.68 1.11 20.11
C GLU A 167 46.46 1.20 18.78
N LEU A 168 45.82 1.77 17.77
CA LEU A 168 46.47 2.10 16.48
C LEU A 168 47.51 3.19 16.69
N PRO A 169 48.61 3.22 15.89
CA PRO A 169 49.62 4.25 15.96
C PRO A 169 49.02 5.62 15.61
N ALA A 170 49.59 6.68 16.18
CA ALA A 170 49.13 8.04 15.97
C ALA A 170 49.30 8.54 14.50
N ASP A 171 50.16 7.89 13.71
CA ASP A 171 50.44 8.21 12.32
C ASP A 171 50.99 6.98 11.57
N GLY A 172 51.04 7.05 10.25
CA GLY A 172 51.66 6.02 9.40
C GLY A 172 50.71 5.02 8.77
N LEU A 173 49.40 5.12 9.02
CA LEU A 173 48.41 4.32 8.32
C LEU A 173 48.40 4.61 6.82
N THR A 174 48.06 3.60 6.02
CA THR A 174 47.87 3.74 4.56
C THR A 174 46.40 3.50 4.26
N LEU A 175 45.71 4.48 3.67
CA LEU A 175 44.31 4.40 3.29
C LEU A 175 44.12 3.42 2.13
N VAL A 176 43.23 2.43 2.32
CA VAL A 176 42.78 1.56 1.24
C VAL A 176 41.63 2.22 0.50
N GLY A 177 40.68 2.78 1.25
CA GLY A 177 39.56 3.52 0.72
C GLY A 177 38.48 3.74 1.77
N ILE A 178 37.42 4.43 1.36
CA ILE A 178 36.26 4.77 2.19
C ILE A 178 35.02 4.12 1.59
N LEU A 179 34.34 3.31 2.37
CA LEU A 179 33.08 2.67 1.99
C LEU A 179 31.89 3.55 2.39
N GLY A 180 31.01 3.85 1.45
CA GLY A 180 29.72 4.47 1.69
C GLY A 180 28.65 3.40 1.89
N ILE A 181 27.99 3.41 3.03
CA ILE A 181 26.99 2.40 3.44
C ILE A 181 25.67 3.09 3.68
N ARG A 182 24.60 2.57 3.07
CA ARG A 182 23.26 3.15 3.16
C ARG A 182 22.17 2.07 3.15
N ASP A 183 21.02 2.40 3.73
CA ASP A 183 19.76 1.67 3.56
C ASP A 183 18.99 2.31 2.39
N GLU A 184 18.99 1.66 1.23
CA GLU A 184 18.43 2.21 0.00
C GLU A 184 16.90 2.18 -0.01
N VAL A 185 16.32 3.19 -0.65
CA VAL A 185 14.89 3.21 -0.98
C VAL A 185 14.59 2.10 -1.98
N ARG A 186 13.49 1.39 -1.76
CA ARG A 186 13.00 0.37 -2.71
C ARG A 186 12.53 1.06 -4.00
N PRO A 187 12.98 0.68 -5.20
CA PRO A 187 12.54 1.31 -6.45
C PRO A 187 11.02 1.29 -6.61
N GLU A 188 10.38 0.16 -6.29
CA GLU A 188 8.94 -0.01 -6.36
C GLU A 188 8.16 0.85 -5.34
N ALA A 189 8.79 1.25 -4.23
CA ALA A 189 8.17 2.14 -3.26
C ALA A 189 8.04 3.57 -3.80
N ILE A 190 8.96 4.02 -4.64
CA ILE A 190 8.94 5.37 -5.25
C ILE A 190 7.69 5.52 -6.11
N GLU A 191 7.43 4.57 -7.01
CA GLU A 191 6.26 4.57 -7.88
C GLU A 191 4.96 4.45 -7.06
N ALA A 192 4.92 3.51 -6.11
CA ALA A 192 3.76 3.31 -5.25
C ALA A 192 3.44 4.55 -4.39
N ILE A 193 4.45 5.26 -3.88
CA ILE A 193 4.29 6.52 -3.13
C ILE A 193 3.67 7.59 -4.04
N ALA A 194 4.19 7.77 -5.26
CA ALA A 194 3.66 8.73 -6.21
C ALA A 194 2.18 8.46 -6.52
N GLU A 195 1.82 7.20 -6.81
CA GLU A 195 0.43 6.83 -7.11
C GLU A 195 -0.51 7.00 -5.91
N VAL A 196 -0.05 6.72 -4.68
CA VAL A 196 -0.84 6.93 -3.46
C VAL A 196 -1.03 8.44 -3.18
N GLN A 197 -0.02 9.27 -3.47
CA GLN A 197 -0.15 10.73 -3.39
C GLN A 197 -1.12 11.26 -4.46
N ASP A 198 -1.08 10.76 -5.68
CA ASP A 198 -2.03 11.08 -6.76
C ASP A 198 -3.45 10.63 -6.41
N ALA A 199 -3.57 9.56 -5.62
CA ALA A 199 -4.83 9.10 -5.03
C ALA A 199 -5.39 10.06 -3.96
N GLY A 200 -4.70 11.18 -3.68
CA GLY A 200 -5.08 12.19 -2.68
C GLY A 200 -4.77 11.76 -1.24
N VAL A 201 -3.96 10.74 -1.03
CA VAL A 201 -3.54 10.29 0.30
C VAL A 201 -2.24 10.99 0.68
N GLN A 202 -2.24 11.70 1.80
CA GLN A 202 -1.02 12.27 2.35
C GLN A 202 -0.17 11.18 2.99
N ILE A 203 1.11 11.13 2.61
CA ILE A 203 2.07 10.20 3.22
C ILE A 203 3.01 11.00 4.12
N VAL A 204 3.16 10.57 5.37
CA VAL A 204 4.09 11.14 6.35
C VAL A 204 5.05 10.05 6.80
N MET A 205 6.34 10.24 6.53
CA MET A 205 7.39 9.34 7.02
C MET A 205 7.77 9.72 8.44
N ILE A 206 7.67 8.76 9.37
CA ILE A 206 8.03 8.96 10.78
C ILE A 206 9.17 8.00 11.11
N THR A 207 10.32 8.53 11.54
CA THR A 207 11.54 7.74 11.76
C THR A 207 12.34 8.22 12.96
N GLY A 208 13.06 7.30 13.62
CA GLY A 208 14.04 7.62 14.66
C GLY A 208 15.35 8.20 14.13
N ASP A 209 15.56 8.23 12.81
CA ASP A 209 16.77 8.75 12.18
C ASP A 209 16.97 10.25 12.41
N ARG A 210 18.21 10.72 12.19
CA ARG A 210 18.52 12.15 12.17
C ARG A 210 17.78 12.86 11.04
N ARG A 211 17.56 14.19 11.22
CA ARG A 211 16.82 15.02 10.27
C ARG A 211 17.43 14.96 8.86
N GLU A 212 18.76 15.04 8.75
CA GLU A 212 19.48 15.02 7.48
C GLU A 212 19.24 13.71 6.73
N THR A 213 19.40 12.58 7.42
CA THR A 213 19.13 11.23 6.88
C THR A 213 17.68 11.07 6.45
N ALA A 214 16.73 11.51 7.28
CA ALA A 214 15.31 11.41 6.98
C ALA A 214 14.93 12.28 5.77
N VAL A 215 15.49 13.48 5.65
CA VAL A 215 15.26 14.38 4.49
C VAL A 215 15.80 13.77 3.21
N ALA A 216 17.03 13.22 3.23
CA ALA A 216 17.62 12.59 2.05
C ALA A 216 16.76 11.42 1.55
N ILE A 217 16.38 10.51 2.44
CA ILE A 217 15.53 9.36 2.11
C ILE A 217 14.16 9.81 1.61
N ALA A 218 13.55 10.84 2.22
CA ALA A 218 12.26 11.36 1.81
C ALA A 218 12.30 12.02 0.42
N LYS A 219 13.41 12.69 0.06
CA LYS A 219 13.63 13.22 -1.29
C LYS A 219 13.75 12.07 -2.31
N ASP A 220 14.58 11.08 -2.02
CA ASP A 220 14.78 9.92 -2.90
C ASP A 220 13.50 9.11 -3.08
N ALA A 221 12.68 8.99 -2.04
CA ALA A 221 11.38 8.34 -2.09
C ALA A 221 10.27 9.18 -2.75
N GLY A 222 10.54 10.43 -3.13
CA GLY A 222 9.55 11.34 -3.73
C GLY A 222 8.52 11.88 -2.73
N LEU A 223 8.80 11.85 -1.43
CA LEU A 223 7.93 12.41 -0.39
C LEU A 223 8.10 13.91 -0.23
N LEU A 224 9.33 14.41 -0.42
CA LEU A 224 9.69 15.83 -0.36
C LEU A 224 9.98 16.35 -1.76
N GLN A 225 9.01 17.06 -2.36
CA GLN A 225 9.11 17.57 -3.73
C GLN A 225 8.92 19.08 -3.82
N ARG A 226 8.29 19.72 -2.82
CA ARG A 226 7.89 21.12 -2.86
C ARG A 226 8.54 21.90 -1.71
N PRO A 227 8.90 23.19 -1.92
CA PRO A 227 9.55 24.01 -0.89
C PRO A 227 8.70 24.26 0.37
N ASN A 228 7.38 24.14 0.27
CA ASN A 228 6.44 24.38 1.39
C ASN A 228 6.11 23.12 2.20
N GLU A 229 6.74 21.99 1.89
CA GLU A 229 6.55 20.75 2.64
C GLU A 229 7.41 20.75 3.90
N LEU A 230 6.83 20.28 5.00
CA LEU A 230 7.41 20.42 6.33
C LEU A 230 8.10 19.14 6.79
N VAL A 231 9.21 19.38 7.45
CA VAL A 231 9.98 18.35 8.16
C VAL A 231 10.14 18.82 9.61
N TRP A 232 9.63 18.03 10.55
CA TRP A 232 9.79 18.30 11.97
C TRP A 232 10.68 17.26 12.63
N THR A 233 11.28 17.65 13.75
CA THR A 233 11.88 16.74 14.71
C THR A 233 10.91 16.50 15.87
N SER A 234 11.13 15.44 16.66
CA SER A 234 10.36 15.18 17.87
C SER A 234 10.39 16.37 18.85
N ALA A 235 11.53 17.06 18.96
CA ALA A 235 11.69 18.25 19.81
C ALA A 235 10.81 19.41 19.34
N GLU A 236 10.86 19.74 18.03
CA GLU A 236 10.00 20.79 17.44
C GLU A 236 8.51 20.42 17.61
N LEU A 237 8.14 19.16 17.41
CA LEU A 237 6.77 18.68 17.59
C LEU A 237 6.31 18.78 19.05
N ALA A 238 7.21 18.56 20.01
CA ALA A 238 6.88 18.66 21.44
C ALA A 238 6.62 20.10 21.91
N GLU A 239 7.26 21.09 21.26
CA GLU A 239 7.06 22.52 21.56
C GLU A 239 5.75 23.07 20.97
N MET A 240 5.16 22.40 19.97
CA MET A 240 3.93 22.84 19.30
C MET A 240 2.68 22.41 20.09
N SER A 241 1.70 23.31 20.20
CA SER A 241 0.36 22.94 20.65
C SER A 241 -0.37 22.06 19.64
N ASP A 242 -1.40 21.33 20.08
CA ASP A 242 -2.19 20.47 19.19
C ASP A 242 -2.86 21.27 18.07
N GLU A 243 -3.30 22.49 18.35
CA GLU A 243 -3.89 23.39 17.36
C GLU A 243 -2.87 23.83 16.30
N GLN A 244 -1.64 24.15 16.71
CA GLN A 244 -0.56 24.51 15.78
C GLN A 244 -0.21 23.33 14.87
N VAL A 245 -0.12 22.11 15.44
CA VAL A 245 0.12 20.90 14.64
C VAL A 245 -1.00 20.69 13.63
N LYS A 246 -2.27 20.80 14.02
CA LYS A 246 -3.41 20.64 13.10
C LYS A 246 -3.40 21.62 11.93
N LEU A 247 -3.02 22.88 12.17
CA LEU A 247 -2.94 23.89 11.11
C LEU A 247 -1.94 23.54 10.01
N GLU A 248 -0.81 22.97 10.39
CA GLU A 248 0.29 22.68 9.46
C GLU A 248 0.36 21.21 9.03
N LEU A 249 -0.47 20.32 9.62
CA LEU A 249 -0.42 18.87 9.40
C LEU A 249 -0.50 18.49 7.91
N HIS A 250 -1.27 19.23 7.13
CA HIS A 250 -1.46 18.98 5.70
C HIS A 250 -0.18 19.16 4.87
N LYS A 251 0.80 19.93 5.37
CA LYS A 251 2.11 20.15 4.73
C LYS A 251 3.17 19.18 5.23
N LEU A 252 2.93 18.49 6.36
CA LEU A 252 3.90 17.60 6.98
C LEU A 252 4.21 16.41 6.08
N ARG A 253 5.51 16.11 5.89
CA ARG A 253 5.99 14.94 5.13
C ARG A 253 6.92 14.05 5.93
N VAL A 254 7.65 14.63 6.89
CA VAL A 254 8.65 13.87 7.66
C VAL A 254 8.63 14.28 9.11
N VAL A 255 8.72 13.30 10.02
CA VAL A 255 9.07 13.50 11.42
C VAL A 255 10.32 12.69 11.71
N ALA A 256 11.41 13.40 12.02
CA ALA A 256 12.72 12.84 12.33
C ALA A 256 12.94 12.74 13.84
N ARG A 257 13.82 11.84 14.28
CA ARG A 257 14.09 11.55 15.71
C ARG A 257 12.81 11.30 16.52
N ALA A 258 11.81 10.72 15.86
CA ALA A 258 10.49 10.49 16.42
C ALA A 258 10.54 9.52 17.59
N LEU A 259 9.75 9.83 18.61
CA LEU A 259 9.46 8.95 19.75
C LEU A 259 8.13 8.18 19.48
N PRO A 260 7.91 7.04 20.15
CA PRO A 260 6.66 6.29 20.00
C PRO A 260 5.38 7.11 20.26
N MET A 261 5.46 8.06 21.21
CA MET A 261 4.34 8.95 21.55
C MET A 261 4.00 9.93 20.40
N ASP A 262 4.98 10.35 19.60
CA ASP A 262 4.75 11.25 18.47
C ASP A 262 3.85 10.58 17.40
N LYS A 263 4.10 9.29 17.13
CA LYS A 263 3.28 8.49 16.22
C LYS A 263 1.81 8.47 16.66
N SER A 264 1.57 8.15 17.94
CA SER A 264 0.22 8.11 18.52
C SER A 264 -0.46 9.48 18.60
N ARG A 265 0.33 10.56 18.83
CA ARG A 265 -0.17 11.94 18.84
C ARG A 265 -0.64 12.38 17.47
N LEU A 266 0.17 12.14 16.43
CA LEU A 266 -0.17 12.51 15.06
C LEU A 266 -1.40 11.74 14.55
N VAL A 267 -1.51 10.44 14.84
CA VAL A 267 -2.71 9.65 14.54
C VAL A 267 -3.94 10.28 15.17
N ARG A 268 -3.89 10.61 16.47
CA ARG A 268 -4.99 11.23 17.19
C ARG A 268 -5.41 12.58 16.57
N LEU A 269 -4.45 13.46 16.32
CA LEU A 269 -4.72 14.79 15.77
C LEU A 269 -5.33 14.72 14.36
N ALA A 270 -4.84 13.81 13.51
CA ALA A 270 -5.43 13.60 12.19
C ALA A 270 -6.87 13.07 12.29
N GLN A 271 -7.16 12.16 13.21
CA GLN A 271 -8.53 11.67 13.46
C GLN A 271 -9.46 12.77 14.00
N GLU A 272 -8.96 13.65 14.87
CA GLU A 272 -9.70 14.82 15.36
C GLU A 272 -10.02 15.84 14.23
N MET A 273 -9.21 15.85 13.16
CA MET A 273 -9.49 16.60 11.94
C MET A 273 -10.43 15.87 10.96
N ASN A 274 -11.06 14.79 11.39
CA ASN A 274 -11.98 13.97 10.61
C ASN A 274 -11.33 13.23 9.43
N LEU A 275 -9.99 13.02 9.49
CA LEU A 275 -9.26 12.25 8.50
C LEU A 275 -9.28 10.74 8.84
N VAL A 276 -9.24 9.90 7.80
CA VAL A 276 -9.01 8.46 7.94
C VAL A 276 -7.51 8.20 7.91
N VAL A 277 -7.00 7.55 8.95
CA VAL A 277 -5.56 7.39 9.17
C VAL A 277 -5.15 5.92 9.03
N GLY A 278 -4.26 5.65 8.09
CA GLY A 278 -3.48 4.40 8.04
C GLY A 278 -2.14 4.57 8.76
N MET A 279 -1.72 3.59 9.53
CA MET A 279 -0.43 3.58 10.22
C MET A 279 0.34 2.31 9.88
N THR A 280 1.63 2.45 9.56
CA THR A 280 2.53 1.31 9.33
C THR A 280 3.54 1.18 10.48
N GLY A 281 3.91 -0.04 10.85
CA GLY A 281 4.93 -0.27 11.86
C GLY A 281 5.36 -1.74 11.93
N ASP A 282 6.55 -1.98 12.48
CA ASP A 282 7.18 -3.31 12.61
C ASP A 282 7.55 -3.65 14.05
N GLY A 283 7.61 -2.67 14.93
CA GLY A 283 8.10 -2.81 16.29
C GLY A 283 7.03 -2.72 17.39
N VAL A 284 7.42 -3.16 18.59
CA VAL A 284 6.60 -3.00 19.80
C VAL A 284 6.26 -1.53 20.07
N ASN A 285 7.18 -0.62 19.71
CA ASN A 285 7.01 0.82 19.88
C ASN A 285 5.90 1.41 18.98
N ASP A 286 5.54 0.71 17.90
CA ASP A 286 4.53 1.13 16.93
C ASP A 286 3.13 0.64 17.30
N SER A 287 3.05 -0.41 18.11
CA SER A 287 1.79 -1.08 18.46
C SER A 287 0.70 -0.13 19.00
N PRO A 288 0.99 0.86 19.87
CA PRO A 288 -0.04 1.80 20.31
C PRO A 288 -0.59 2.67 19.19
N ALA A 289 0.26 3.07 18.22
CA ALA A 289 -0.16 3.87 17.08
C ALA A 289 -0.90 3.02 16.02
N LEU A 290 -0.44 1.77 15.78
CA LEU A 290 -1.12 0.80 14.92
C LEU A 290 -2.55 0.55 15.40
N LYS A 291 -2.72 0.23 16.69
CA LYS A 291 -4.03 -0.03 17.29
C LYS A 291 -4.95 1.19 17.31
N LYS A 292 -4.39 2.39 17.32
CA LYS A 292 -5.15 3.65 17.37
C LYS A 292 -5.58 4.14 16.00
N ALA A 293 -4.86 3.78 14.95
CA ALA A 293 -5.19 4.15 13.57
C ALA A 293 -6.55 3.58 13.15
N ASP A 294 -7.12 4.11 12.07
CA ASP A 294 -8.33 3.53 11.47
C ASP A 294 -8.02 2.24 10.71
N VAL A 295 -6.77 2.11 10.22
CA VAL A 295 -6.22 0.87 9.67
C VAL A 295 -4.75 0.76 10.07
N GLY A 296 -4.41 -0.22 10.88
CA GLY A 296 -3.04 -0.57 11.25
C GLY A 296 -2.44 -1.58 10.26
N PHE A 297 -1.31 -1.23 9.62
CA PHE A 297 -0.55 -2.10 8.74
C PHE A 297 0.70 -2.59 9.45
N ALA A 298 0.74 -3.82 9.91
CA ALA A 298 1.93 -4.43 10.50
C ALA A 298 2.79 -5.07 9.41
N MET A 299 4.12 -4.97 9.53
CA MET A 299 5.03 -5.63 8.60
C MET A 299 5.16 -7.12 8.92
N GLY A 300 5.32 -7.95 7.89
CA GLY A 300 5.45 -9.41 8.02
C GLY A 300 6.70 -9.83 8.81
N SER A 301 7.81 -9.09 8.65
CA SER A 301 9.03 -9.26 9.44
C SER A 301 8.96 -8.63 10.83
N GLY A 302 7.88 -7.90 11.14
CA GLY A 302 7.69 -7.22 12.41
C GLY A 302 7.48 -8.17 13.60
N THR A 303 7.49 -7.59 14.80
CA THR A 303 7.24 -8.33 16.04
C THR A 303 5.80 -8.84 16.10
N GLU A 304 5.58 -9.96 16.82
CA GLU A 304 4.22 -10.50 17.01
C GLU A 304 3.28 -9.47 17.67
N VAL A 305 3.80 -8.63 18.58
CA VAL A 305 3.03 -7.55 19.22
C VAL A 305 2.55 -6.51 18.20
N ALA A 306 3.39 -6.18 17.21
CA ALA A 306 2.99 -5.28 16.12
C ALA A 306 1.93 -5.93 15.21
N LYS A 307 2.09 -7.22 14.89
CA LYS A 307 1.12 -7.98 14.07
C LYS A 307 -0.24 -8.11 14.76
N GLU A 308 -0.26 -8.36 16.07
CA GLU A 308 -1.49 -8.41 16.86
C GLU A 308 -2.18 -7.04 16.99
N ALA A 309 -1.41 -5.95 16.93
CA ALA A 309 -1.95 -4.59 16.99
C ALA A 309 -2.47 -4.08 15.65
N GLY A 310 -2.02 -4.65 14.53
CA GLY A 310 -2.41 -4.27 13.18
C GLY A 310 -3.69 -4.96 12.72
N ASP A 311 -4.44 -4.29 11.84
CA ASP A 311 -5.61 -4.86 11.17
C ASP A 311 -5.23 -5.69 9.94
N ILE A 312 -4.11 -5.35 9.30
CA ILE A 312 -3.58 -6.00 8.10
C ILE A 312 -2.09 -6.28 8.28
N VAL A 313 -1.65 -7.48 7.90
CA VAL A 313 -0.22 -7.84 7.89
C VAL A 313 0.31 -7.83 6.45
N ILE A 314 1.33 -7.02 6.19
CA ILE A 314 2.01 -6.90 4.89
C ILE A 314 3.16 -7.91 4.84
N LEU A 315 2.92 -9.07 4.26
CA LEU A 315 3.84 -10.22 4.30
C LEU A 315 5.18 -9.99 3.61
N ASP A 316 5.23 -9.14 2.62
CA ASP A 316 6.42 -8.82 1.81
C ASP A 316 7.15 -7.55 2.26
N ASP A 317 6.69 -6.94 3.34
CA ASP A 317 7.21 -5.68 3.90
C ASP A 317 7.28 -4.53 2.88
N ASN A 318 6.46 -4.55 1.83
CA ASN A 318 6.58 -3.63 0.71
C ASN A 318 5.46 -2.58 0.72
N PHE A 319 5.82 -1.31 0.51
CA PHE A 319 4.86 -0.22 0.37
C PHE A 319 3.91 -0.41 -0.82
N LEU A 320 4.34 -1.12 -1.86
CA LEU A 320 3.50 -1.49 -3.00
C LEU A 320 2.25 -2.28 -2.55
N SER A 321 2.39 -3.18 -1.59
CA SER A 321 1.27 -3.95 -1.05
C SER A 321 0.30 -3.07 -0.25
N ILE A 322 0.77 -1.99 0.37
CA ILE A 322 -0.09 -0.97 1.00
C ILE A 322 -0.89 -0.22 -0.06
N LYS A 323 -0.29 0.18 -1.19
CA LYS A 323 -1.01 0.75 -2.34
C LYS A 323 -2.10 -0.21 -2.83
N GLN A 324 -1.79 -1.50 -2.96
CA GLN A 324 -2.77 -2.51 -3.35
C GLN A 324 -3.91 -2.63 -2.33
N ALA A 325 -3.60 -2.61 -1.03
CA ALA A 325 -4.62 -2.62 0.03
C ALA A 325 -5.55 -1.41 -0.07
N ILE A 326 -5.05 -0.21 -0.39
CA ILE A 326 -5.86 0.99 -0.63
C ILE A 326 -6.77 0.78 -1.84
N LEU A 327 -6.25 0.26 -2.95
CA LEU A 327 -7.02 -0.01 -4.16
C LEU A 327 -8.15 -1.02 -3.90
N TYR A 328 -7.84 -2.14 -3.23
CA TYR A 328 -8.85 -3.15 -2.86
C TYR A 328 -9.86 -2.62 -1.87
N GLY A 329 -9.44 -1.87 -0.84
CA GLY A 329 -10.34 -1.24 0.11
C GLY A 329 -11.35 -0.29 -0.57
N ARG A 330 -10.89 0.54 -1.50
CA ARG A 330 -11.75 1.41 -2.32
C ARG A 330 -12.68 0.61 -3.23
N THR A 331 -12.22 -0.50 -3.80
CA THR A 331 -13.02 -1.41 -4.62
C THR A 331 -14.16 -2.03 -3.80
N ILE A 332 -13.84 -2.56 -2.61
CA ILE A 332 -14.82 -3.16 -1.69
C ILE A 332 -15.86 -2.11 -1.28
N TYR A 333 -15.42 -0.91 -0.91
CA TYR A 333 -16.33 0.18 -0.55
C TYR A 333 -17.30 0.53 -1.70
N ASN A 334 -16.78 0.65 -2.93
CA ASN A 334 -17.61 0.91 -4.11
C ASN A 334 -18.59 -0.24 -4.39
N SER A 335 -18.17 -1.49 -4.21
CA SER A 335 -19.03 -2.68 -4.36
C SER A 335 -20.16 -2.69 -3.33
N ILE A 336 -19.86 -2.37 -2.07
CA ILE A 336 -20.87 -2.21 -1.01
C ILE A 336 -21.87 -1.11 -1.36
N CYS A 337 -21.40 0.06 -1.82
CA CYS A 337 -22.27 1.16 -2.24
C CYS A 337 -23.21 0.74 -3.39
N LYS A 338 -22.70 0.02 -4.39
CA LYS A 338 -23.51 -0.51 -5.50
C LYS A 338 -24.59 -1.47 -5.00
N PHE A 339 -24.19 -2.41 -4.14
CA PHE A 339 -25.15 -3.35 -3.54
C PHE A 339 -26.23 -2.64 -2.72
N ILE A 340 -25.86 -1.64 -1.91
CA ILE A 340 -26.83 -0.83 -1.13
C ILE A 340 -27.81 -0.11 -2.05
N VAL A 341 -27.36 0.49 -3.15
CA VAL A 341 -28.26 1.15 -4.12
C VAL A 341 -29.20 0.14 -4.76
N PHE A 342 -28.69 -1.02 -5.16
CA PHE A 342 -29.48 -2.10 -5.72
C PHE A 342 -30.58 -2.54 -4.74
N GLN A 343 -30.21 -2.92 -3.55
CA GLN A 343 -31.13 -3.45 -2.54
C GLN A 343 -32.14 -2.40 -2.07
N LEU A 344 -31.71 -1.18 -1.78
CA LEU A 344 -32.62 -0.12 -1.34
C LEU A 344 -33.60 0.30 -2.43
N THR A 345 -33.24 0.22 -3.72
CA THR A 345 -34.17 0.49 -4.83
C THR A 345 -35.32 -0.52 -4.83
N ILE A 346 -35.00 -1.80 -4.68
CA ILE A 346 -36.00 -2.89 -4.66
C ILE A 346 -36.86 -2.79 -3.41
N ASN A 347 -36.25 -2.61 -2.24
CA ASN A 347 -36.98 -2.51 -0.98
C ASN A 347 -37.88 -1.28 -0.91
N PHE A 348 -37.42 -0.13 -1.42
CA PHE A 348 -38.24 1.07 -1.54
C PHE A 348 -39.49 0.78 -2.38
N SER A 349 -39.33 0.15 -3.55
CA SER A 349 -40.48 -0.21 -4.39
C SER A 349 -41.40 -1.24 -3.73
N ALA A 350 -40.84 -2.27 -3.10
CA ALA A 350 -41.65 -3.28 -2.40
C ALA A 350 -42.48 -2.69 -1.25
N VAL A 351 -41.89 -1.79 -0.46
CA VAL A 351 -42.60 -1.06 0.60
C VAL A 351 -43.65 -0.12 0.02
N ALA A 352 -43.26 0.67 -1.00
CA ALA A 352 -44.16 1.64 -1.61
C ALA A 352 -45.41 0.98 -2.21
N ILE A 353 -45.24 -0.12 -2.97
CA ILE A 353 -46.39 -0.80 -3.57
C ILE A 353 -47.28 -1.45 -2.50
N ASN A 354 -46.72 -2.11 -1.47
CA ASN A 354 -47.53 -2.71 -0.42
C ASN A 354 -48.24 -1.66 0.45
N PHE A 355 -47.67 -0.46 0.59
CA PHE A 355 -48.28 0.68 1.27
C PHE A 355 -49.42 1.30 0.44
N ILE A 356 -49.21 1.52 -0.88
CA ILE A 356 -50.17 2.17 -1.75
C ILE A 356 -51.32 1.24 -2.14
N ALA A 357 -51.07 -0.06 -2.30
CA ALA A 357 -52.00 -1.05 -2.81
C ALA A 357 -53.40 -1.04 -2.15
N PRO A 358 -53.53 -1.04 -0.80
CA PRO A 358 -54.83 -1.00 -0.15
C PRO A 358 -55.66 0.24 -0.52
N PHE A 359 -55.01 1.43 -0.65
CA PHE A 359 -55.71 2.67 -0.98
C PHE A 359 -56.26 2.70 -2.42
N ILE A 360 -55.72 1.87 -3.29
CA ILE A 360 -56.18 1.74 -4.69
C ILE A 360 -56.93 0.43 -4.95
N GLY A 361 -57.33 -0.29 -3.90
CA GLY A 361 -58.12 -1.51 -3.98
C GLY A 361 -57.35 -2.71 -4.55
N ILE A 362 -56.09 -2.88 -4.14
CA ILE A 362 -55.26 -4.08 -4.42
C ILE A 362 -54.94 -4.71 -3.05
N ASP A 363 -55.45 -5.90 -2.80
CA ASP A 363 -55.33 -6.54 -1.49
C ASP A 363 -53.90 -7.02 -1.18
N LYS A 364 -53.26 -7.68 -2.11
CA LYS A 364 -51.95 -8.33 -1.91
C LYS A 364 -51.10 -8.27 -3.17
N PRO A 365 -50.39 -7.17 -3.40
CA PRO A 365 -49.56 -7.00 -4.61
C PRO A 365 -48.37 -7.99 -4.62
N LEU A 366 -47.67 -8.14 -3.49
CA LEU A 366 -46.62 -9.12 -3.29
C LEU A 366 -46.97 -10.02 -2.10
N THR A 367 -46.84 -11.32 -2.26
CA THR A 367 -47.03 -12.29 -1.17
C THR A 367 -45.78 -12.34 -0.27
N ILE A 368 -45.96 -12.81 0.97
CA ILE A 368 -44.83 -12.99 1.92
C ILE A 368 -43.74 -13.89 1.32
N THR A 369 -44.15 -14.98 0.64
CA THR A 369 -43.20 -15.91 0.01
C THR A 369 -42.44 -15.28 -1.15
N GLN A 370 -43.07 -14.40 -1.93
CA GLN A 370 -42.40 -13.63 -2.99
C GLN A 370 -41.42 -12.63 -2.40
N ILE A 371 -41.79 -11.92 -1.32
CA ILE A 371 -40.88 -10.99 -0.61
C ILE A 371 -39.70 -11.76 0.00
N LEU A 372 -39.91 -12.94 0.56
CA LEU A 372 -38.83 -13.79 1.07
C LEU A 372 -37.89 -14.26 -0.05
N TRP A 373 -38.42 -14.61 -1.22
CA TRP A 373 -37.59 -14.93 -2.38
C TRP A 373 -36.70 -13.75 -2.78
N ILE A 374 -37.29 -12.55 -2.87
CA ILE A 374 -36.56 -11.32 -3.23
C ILE A 374 -35.45 -11.04 -2.20
N ASN A 375 -35.81 -10.91 -0.92
CA ASN A 375 -34.89 -10.38 0.09
C ASN A 375 -33.93 -11.44 0.65
N LEU A 376 -34.25 -12.74 0.61
CA LEU A 376 -33.36 -13.75 1.16
C LEU A 376 -32.49 -14.38 0.09
N VAL A 377 -33.07 -14.81 -1.03
CA VAL A 377 -32.31 -15.57 -2.04
C VAL A 377 -31.69 -14.63 -3.09
N MET A 378 -32.51 -13.79 -3.70
CA MET A 378 -32.05 -12.91 -4.77
C MET A 378 -31.02 -11.87 -4.26
N ASP A 379 -31.27 -11.24 -3.10
CA ASP A 379 -30.35 -10.25 -2.53
C ASP A 379 -29.02 -10.87 -2.12
N THR A 380 -29.05 -12.12 -1.56
CA THR A 380 -27.81 -12.84 -1.24
C THR A 380 -26.98 -13.14 -2.49
N LEU A 381 -27.63 -13.59 -3.57
CA LEU A 381 -26.95 -13.84 -4.84
C LEU A 381 -26.43 -12.53 -5.44
N ALA A 382 -27.21 -11.44 -5.39
CA ALA A 382 -26.78 -10.14 -5.86
C ALA A 382 -25.59 -9.58 -5.06
N ALA A 383 -25.54 -9.76 -3.74
CA ALA A 383 -24.41 -9.40 -2.91
C ALA A 383 -23.13 -10.11 -3.37
N LEU A 384 -23.21 -11.39 -3.68
CA LEU A 384 -22.10 -12.17 -4.24
C LEU A 384 -21.67 -11.65 -5.61
N ALA A 385 -22.62 -11.25 -6.47
CA ALA A 385 -22.33 -10.68 -7.79
C ALA A 385 -21.55 -9.35 -7.68
N PHE A 386 -21.99 -8.43 -6.82
CA PHE A 386 -21.31 -7.15 -6.60
C PHE A 386 -20.00 -7.30 -5.83
N GLY A 387 -19.86 -8.32 -4.97
CA GLY A 387 -18.60 -8.62 -4.26
C GLY A 387 -17.46 -9.06 -5.20
N GLY A 388 -17.78 -9.59 -6.37
CA GLY A 388 -16.82 -10.02 -7.39
C GLY A 388 -16.33 -8.90 -8.34
N GLU A 389 -16.62 -7.63 -8.09
CA GLU A 389 -16.17 -6.52 -8.92
C GLU A 389 -14.64 -6.41 -8.95
N PRO A 390 -14.02 -6.24 -10.14
CA PRO A 390 -12.57 -6.15 -10.27
C PRO A 390 -12.03 -4.85 -9.66
N ALA A 391 -10.83 -4.91 -9.10
CA ALA A 391 -10.09 -3.73 -8.69
C ALA A 391 -9.65 -2.93 -9.92
N LEU A 392 -10.26 -1.79 -10.14
CA LEU A 392 -9.97 -0.91 -11.27
C LEU A 392 -9.12 0.28 -10.79
N GLU A 393 -8.06 0.59 -11.50
CA GLU A 393 -7.17 1.72 -11.19
C GLU A 393 -7.90 3.06 -11.09
N LYS A 394 -9.04 3.24 -11.77
CA LYS A 394 -9.88 4.41 -11.61
C LYS A 394 -10.30 4.68 -10.16
N TYR A 395 -10.43 3.64 -9.33
CA TYR A 395 -10.77 3.80 -7.90
C TYR A 395 -9.60 4.38 -7.10
N LEU A 396 -8.36 4.14 -7.54
CA LEU A 396 -7.19 4.76 -6.91
C LEU A 396 -7.17 6.28 -7.12
N ARG A 397 -7.76 6.78 -8.23
CA ARG A 397 -7.85 8.22 -8.54
C ARG A 397 -9.03 8.94 -7.87
N GLU A 398 -9.89 8.22 -7.17
CA GLU A 398 -10.96 8.83 -6.39
C GLU A 398 -10.37 9.59 -5.18
N LYS A 399 -10.95 10.75 -4.85
CA LYS A 399 -10.55 11.50 -3.64
C LYS A 399 -10.85 10.70 -2.39
N PRO A 400 -10.00 10.77 -1.35
CA PRO A 400 -10.31 10.23 -0.04
C PRO A 400 -11.65 10.76 0.48
N LYS A 401 -12.37 9.91 1.20
CA LYS A 401 -13.66 10.27 1.79
C LYS A 401 -13.45 10.73 3.23
N ASP A 402 -14.25 11.70 3.65
CA ASP A 402 -14.26 12.12 5.05
C ASP A 402 -14.73 10.97 5.94
N ARG A 403 -14.16 10.88 7.13
CA ARG A 403 -14.50 9.84 8.11
C ARG A 403 -15.97 9.81 8.50
N SER A 404 -16.61 10.98 8.55
CA SER A 404 -18.04 11.16 8.89
C SER A 404 -18.97 11.16 7.68
N ALA A 405 -18.45 10.88 6.45
CA ALA A 405 -19.27 10.88 5.26
C ALA A 405 -20.35 9.79 5.33
N PRO A 406 -21.63 10.11 5.04
CA PRO A 406 -22.68 9.10 5.04
C PRO A 406 -22.45 8.10 3.90
N ILE A 407 -22.73 6.82 4.16
CA ILE A 407 -22.60 5.76 3.16
C ILE A 407 -23.51 6.04 1.96
N VAL A 408 -24.76 6.47 2.22
CA VAL A 408 -25.71 6.82 1.16
C VAL A 408 -25.54 8.29 0.78
N SER A 409 -24.89 8.52 -0.36
CA SER A 409 -24.71 9.87 -0.90
C SER A 409 -26.01 10.41 -1.54
N LYS A 410 -26.08 11.74 -1.76
CA LYS A 410 -27.22 12.37 -2.46
C LYS A 410 -27.43 11.77 -3.87
N LYS A 411 -26.34 11.41 -4.57
CA LYS A 411 -26.40 10.78 -5.88
C LYS A 411 -27.00 9.36 -5.79
N MET A 412 -26.61 8.58 -4.79
CA MET A 412 -27.20 7.26 -4.50
C MET A 412 -28.68 7.38 -4.18
N LEU A 413 -29.06 8.32 -3.32
CA LEU A 413 -30.47 8.56 -2.94
C LEU A 413 -31.33 8.89 -4.17
N SER A 414 -30.84 9.73 -5.08
CA SER A 414 -31.54 10.03 -6.35
C SER A 414 -31.75 8.78 -7.20
N THR A 415 -30.73 7.90 -7.29
CA THR A 415 -30.84 6.65 -8.03
C THR A 415 -31.86 5.69 -7.41
N ILE A 416 -31.82 5.53 -6.09
CA ILE A 416 -32.73 4.70 -5.32
C ILE A 416 -34.19 5.18 -5.49
N THR A 417 -34.42 6.48 -5.30
CA THR A 417 -35.76 7.07 -5.38
C THR A 417 -36.34 6.93 -6.79
N MET A 418 -35.57 7.31 -7.81
CA MET A 418 -36.05 7.26 -9.20
C MET A 418 -36.33 5.82 -9.66
N GLY A 419 -35.41 4.91 -9.40
CA GLY A 419 -35.60 3.49 -9.72
C GLY A 419 -36.77 2.88 -8.95
N GLY A 420 -36.85 3.13 -7.66
CA GLY A 420 -37.92 2.62 -6.80
C GLY A 420 -39.30 3.17 -7.15
N VAL A 421 -39.41 4.46 -7.45
CA VAL A 421 -40.67 5.08 -7.93
C VAL A 421 -41.08 4.49 -9.27
N TYR A 422 -40.13 4.29 -10.20
CA TYR A 422 -40.43 3.70 -11.48
C TYR A 422 -40.89 2.24 -11.35
N MET A 423 -40.23 1.42 -10.54
CA MET A 423 -40.66 0.04 -10.28
C MET A 423 -42.06 0.00 -9.64
N THR A 424 -42.34 0.91 -8.72
CA THR A 424 -43.69 1.05 -8.10
C THR A 424 -44.74 1.42 -9.13
N PHE A 425 -44.42 2.38 -10.04
CA PHE A 425 -45.33 2.78 -11.13
C PHE A 425 -45.65 1.61 -12.04
N ILE A 426 -44.68 0.84 -12.50
CA ILE A 426 -44.89 -0.34 -13.33
C ILE A 426 -45.73 -1.39 -12.57
N ALA A 427 -45.48 -1.59 -11.28
CA ALA A 427 -46.28 -2.50 -10.45
C ALA A 427 -47.77 -2.08 -10.43
N ILE A 428 -48.07 -0.80 -10.20
CA ILE A 428 -49.44 -0.28 -10.23
C ILE A 428 -50.07 -0.44 -11.61
N LEU A 429 -49.30 -0.21 -12.68
CA LEU A 429 -49.73 -0.37 -14.06
C LEU A 429 -50.20 -1.80 -14.33
N PHE A 430 -49.47 -2.83 -13.86
CA PHE A 430 -49.85 -4.22 -14.00
C PHE A 430 -51.17 -4.57 -13.28
N TYR A 431 -51.44 -3.92 -12.15
CA TYR A 431 -52.67 -4.21 -11.36
C TYR A 431 -53.87 -3.38 -11.80
N LYS A 432 -53.70 -2.23 -12.46
CA LYS A 432 -54.80 -1.29 -12.76
C LYS A 432 -55.08 -1.09 -14.24
N SER A 433 -54.15 -1.44 -15.14
CA SER A 433 -54.33 -1.22 -16.55
C SER A 433 -54.98 -2.41 -17.22
N SER A 434 -56.22 -2.22 -17.71
CA SER A 434 -56.90 -3.22 -18.54
C SER A 434 -56.09 -3.56 -19.82
N TYR A 435 -55.32 -2.57 -20.34
CA TYR A 435 -54.48 -2.81 -21.51
C TYR A 435 -53.37 -3.82 -21.22
N VAL A 436 -52.71 -3.73 -20.03
CA VAL A 436 -51.69 -4.70 -19.61
C VAL A 436 -52.33 -6.07 -19.37
N ASP A 437 -53.53 -6.14 -18.74
CA ASP A 437 -54.23 -7.39 -18.51
C ASP A 437 -54.55 -8.13 -19.81
N HIS A 438 -54.93 -7.40 -20.86
CA HIS A 438 -55.18 -7.98 -22.19
C HIS A 438 -53.93 -8.55 -22.91
N LEU A 439 -52.73 -8.22 -22.43
CA LEU A 439 -51.47 -8.80 -22.95
C LEU A 439 -51.22 -10.21 -22.41
N PHE A 440 -51.96 -10.60 -21.39
CA PHE A 440 -51.88 -11.93 -20.76
C PHE A 440 -53.16 -12.73 -21.04
N ARG A 441 -53.07 -14.06 -20.94
CA ARG A 441 -54.23 -14.93 -21.05
C ARG A 441 -55.29 -14.58 -20.02
N ASN A 442 -56.53 -14.53 -20.44
CA ASN A 442 -57.63 -14.23 -19.55
C ASN A 442 -57.93 -15.40 -18.59
N ALA A 443 -58.00 -15.07 -17.28
CA ALA A 443 -58.39 -15.99 -16.22
C ALA A 443 -59.23 -15.22 -15.19
N PRO A 444 -60.27 -15.84 -14.57
CA PRO A 444 -61.15 -15.17 -13.61
C PRO A 444 -60.42 -14.57 -12.39
N ASP A 445 -59.27 -15.14 -12.03
CA ASP A 445 -58.43 -14.74 -10.90
C ASP A 445 -57.19 -13.91 -11.33
N HIS A 446 -57.09 -13.49 -12.61
CA HIS A 446 -55.98 -12.75 -13.18
C HIS A 446 -54.60 -13.38 -12.94
N ILE A 447 -54.50 -14.69 -12.71
CA ILE A 447 -53.28 -15.39 -12.29
C ILE A 447 -52.11 -15.19 -13.27
N TYR A 448 -52.39 -15.12 -14.58
CA TYR A 448 -51.36 -14.90 -15.59
C TYR A 448 -50.75 -13.49 -15.49
N THR A 449 -51.59 -12.46 -15.31
CA THR A 449 -51.15 -11.06 -15.12
C THR A 449 -50.36 -10.91 -13.81
N TYR A 450 -50.79 -11.55 -12.72
CA TYR A 450 -50.06 -11.52 -11.44
C TYR A 450 -48.74 -12.28 -11.52
N THR A 451 -48.70 -13.40 -12.26
CA THR A 451 -47.42 -14.09 -12.54
C THR A 451 -46.51 -13.22 -13.39
N GLY A 452 -47.07 -12.61 -14.45
CA GLY A 452 -46.34 -11.66 -15.29
C GLY A 452 -45.77 -10.47 -14.50
N PHE A 453 -46.54 -9.91 -13.59
CA PHE A 453 -46.07 -8.85 -12.68
C PHE A 453 -44.86 -9.30 -11.84
N PHE A 454 -44.99 -10.47 -11.16
CA PHE A 454 -43.91 -10.97 -10.30
C PHE A 454 -42.63 -11.24 -11.11
N CYS A 455 -42.74 -11.86 -12.28
CA CYS A 455 -41.62 -12.08 -13.17
C CYS A 455 -40.99 -10.75 -13.66
N THR A 456 -41.86 -9.79 -14.07
CA THR A 456 -41.38 -8.45 -14.48
C THR A 456 -40.66 -7.74 -13.36
N TYR A 457 -41.14 -7.84 -12.14
CA TYR A 457 -40.50 -7.22 -10.97
C TYR A 457 -39.07 -7.76 -10.74
N ILE A 458 -38.88 -9.09 -10.84
CA ILE A 458 -37.54 -9.70 -10.74
C ILE A 458 -36.66 -9.33 -11.92
N PHE A 459 -37.21 -9.31 -13.15
CA PHE A 459 -36.44 -8.91 -14.35
C PHE A 459 -36.03 -7.42 -14.29
N MET A 460 -36.89 -6.54 -13.77
CA MET A 460 -36.49 -5.14 -13.48
C MET A 460 -35.38 -5.07 -12.43
N ALA A 461 -35.44 -5.90 -11.38
CA ALA A 461 -34.37 -5.95 -10.38
C ALA A 461 -33.04 -6.39 -11.00
N VAL A 462 -33.04 -7.46 -11.81
CA VAL A 462 -31.84 -7.92 -12.53
C VAL A 462 -31.30 -6.84 -13.48
N ALA A 463 -32.18 -6.22 -14.29
CA ALA A 463 -31.82 -5.13 -15.19
C ALA A 463 -31.26 -3.91 -14.44
N ASN A 464 -31.83 -3.58 -13.28
CA ASN A 464 -31.30 -2.52 -12.40
C ASN A 464 -29.92 -2.87 -11.83
N GLY A 465 -29.58 -4.14 -11.65
CA GLY A 465 -28.23 -4.56 -11.31
C GLY A 465 -27.18 -4.09 -12.31
N PHE A 466 -27.46 -4.16 -13.60
CA PHE A 466 -26.60 -3.61 -14.64
C PHE A 466 -26.53 -2.08 -14.59
N ASN A 467 -27.64 -1.40 -14.32
CA ASN A 467 -27.69 0.05 -14.14
C ASN A 467 -26.79 0.53 -13.02
N VAL A 468 -26.87 -0.14 -11.85
CA VAL A 468 -26.15 0.25 -10.64
C VAL A 468 -24.65 -0.10 -10.72
N ARG A 469 -24.30 -1.16 -11.47
CA ARG A 469 -22.92 -1.61 -11.62
C ARG A 469 -22.00 -0.53 -12.19
N VAL A 470 -22.49 0.28 -13.12
CA VAL A 470 -21.70 1.29 -13.83
C VAL A 470 -22.29 2.68 -13.65
N SER A 471 -21.45 3.66 -13.39
CA SER A 471 -21.87 5.07 -13.30
C SER A 471 -22.03 5.76 -14.67
N GLY A 472 -21.41 5.21 -15.71
CA GLY A 472 -21.49 5.70 -17.09
C GLY A 472 -22.68 5.18 -17.88
N LEU A 473 -22.76 5.53 -19.18
CA LEU A 473 -23.81 5.08 -20.08
C LEU A 473 -23.56 3.69 -20.67
N ASN A 474 -22.30 3.22 -20.67
CA ASN A 474 -21.97 1.89 -21.15
C ASN A 474 -22.15 0.84 -20.03
N LEU A 475 -23.31 0.19 -20.00
CA LEU A 475 -23.66 -0.80 -18.97
C LEU A 475 -22.79 -2.06 -19.01
N LEU A 476 -22.11 -2.33 -20.10
CA LEU A 476 -21.22 -3.47 -20.29
C LEU A 476 -19.75 -3.13 -20.05
N GLU A 477 -19.44 -1.93 -19.55
CA GLU A 477 -18.08 -1.51 -19.21
C GLU A 477 -17.43 -2.53 -18.26
N HIS A 478 -16.24 -3.04 -18.64
CA HIS A 478 -15.46 -4.05 -17.88
C HIS A 478 -16.23 -5.33 -17.49
N ILE A 479 -17.26 -5.71 -18.25
CA ILE A 479 -18.04 -6.93 -17.97
C ILE A 479 -17.21 -8.20 -18.20
N ASP A 480 -16.24 -8.15 -19.12
CA ASP A 480 -15.25 -9.20 -19.40
C ASP A 480 -14.41 -9.58 -18.18
N LYS A 481 -14.15 -8.59 -17.31
CA LYS A 481 -13.39 -8.77 -16.06
C LYS A 481 -14.27 -9.25 -14.89
N ASN A 482 -15.59 -9.22 -15.03
CA ASN A 482 -16.55 -9.67 -14.00
C ASN A 482 -17.53 -10.72 -14.53
N LYS A 483 -17.01 -11.87 -14.93
CA LYS A 483 -17.83 -13.02 -15.36
C LYS A 483 -18.72 -13.54 -14.23
N GLY A 484 -18.29 -13.38 -12.98
CA GLY A 484 -19.07 -13.77 -11.79
C GLY A 484 -20.41 -13.03 -11.73
N PHE A 485 -20.43 -11.74 -12.00
CA PHE A 485 -21.66 -10.94 -12.03
C PHE A 485 -22.66 -11.49 -13.08
N LEU A 486 -22.19 -11.73 -14.32
CA LEU A 486 -23.03 -12.28 -15.38
C LEU A 486 -23.61 -13.64 -15.00
N ASN A 487 -22.78 -14.53 -14.48
CA ASN A 487 -23.21 -15.89 -14.09
C ASN A 487 -24.29 -15.84 -13.01
N VAL A 488 -24.11 -14.98 -12.01
CA VAL A 488 -25.09 -14.84 -10.92
C VAL A 488 -26.38 -14.20 -11.43
N MET A 489 -26.32 -13.15 -12.26
CA MET A 489 -27.54 -12.55 -12.83
C MET A 489 -28.29 -13.55 -13.74
N ALA A 490 -27.58 -14.33 -14.53
CA ALA A 490 -28.16 -15.41 -15.32
C ALA A 490 -28.78 -16.51 -14.44
N LEU A 491 -28.13 -16.87 -13.32
CA LEU A 491 -28.63 -17.82 -12.36
C LEU A 491 -29.94 -17.33 -11.72
N ILE A 492 -30.03 -16.06 -11.31
CA ILE A 492 -31.27 -15.47 -10.75
C ILE A 492 -32.41 -15.58 -11.76
N VAL A 493 -32.13 -15.22 -13.04
CA VAL A 493 -33.13 -15.35 -14.12
C VAL A 493 -33.55 -16.82 -14.31
N ALA A 494 -32.61 -17.74 -14.37
CA ALA A 494 -32.90 -19.17 -14.55
C ALA A 494 -33.76 -19.73 -13.40
N ILE A 495 -33.41 -19.39 -12.14
CA ILE A 495 -34.19 -19.79 -10.98
C ILE A 495 -35.61 -19.16 -11.05
N GLN A 496 -35.73 -17.86 -11.42
CA GLN A 496 -37.04 -17.23 -11.54
C GLN A 496 -37.89 -17.90 -12.60
N VAL A 497 -37.34 -18.24 -13.75
CA VAL A 497 -38.05 -18.99 -14.79
C VAL A 497 -38.49 -20.34 -14.23
N LEU A 498 -37.62 -21.09 -13.59
CA LEU A 498 -37.98 -22.39 -12.96
C LEU A 498 -39.11 -22.22 -11.95
N LEU A 499 -39.03 -21.26 -11.05
CA LEU A 499 -40.04 -20.98 -10.02
C LEU A 499 -41.37 -20.55 -10.61
N THR A 500 -41.39 -19.94 -11.80
CA THR A 500 -42.63 -19.61 -12.50
C THR A 500 -43.41 -20.87 -12.89
N TYR A 501 -42.71 -21.97 -13.22
CA TYR A 501 -43.35 -23.25 -13.60
C TYR A 501 -43.64 -24.18 -12.42
N VAL A 502 -42.80 -24.16 -11.38
CA VAL A 502 -42.94 -25.10 -10.24
C VAL A 502 -43.50 -24.46 -8.96
N GLY A 503 -43.53 -23.14 -8.85
CA GLY A 503 -43.91 -22.40 -7.64
C GLY A 503 -45.38 -22.47 -7.28
N GLY A 504 -46.28 -22.64 -8.27
CA GLY A 504 -47.69 -22.89 -8.10
C GLY A 504 -48.35 -21.98 -7.05
N ARG A 505 -49.09 -22.58 -6.12
CA ARG A 505 -49.80 -21.85 -5.04
C ARG A 505 -48.92 -21.15 -4.05
N ILE A 506 -47.68 -21.65 -3.83
CA ILE A 506 -46.73 -21.07 -2.83
C ILE A 506 -46.27 -19.70 -3.27
N LEU A 507 -45.87 -19.57 -4.53
CA LEU A 507 -45.40 -18.31 -5.12
C LEU A 507 -46.49 -17.58 -5.91
N ARG A 508 -47.72 -18.11 -5.96
CA ARG A 508 -48.82 -17.57 -6.76
C ARG A 508 -48.41 -17.38 -8.23
N THR A 509 -47.84 -18.44 -8.82
CA THR A 509 -47.33 -18.46 -10.18
C THR A 509 -47.98 -19.56 -11.03
N THR A 510 -48.05 -19.33 -12.34
CA THR A 510 -48.52 -20.28 -13.34
C THR A 510 -47.67 -20.20 -14.61
N PRO A 511 -47.51 -21.28 -15.38
CA PRO A 511 -46.72 -21.27 -16.60
C PRO A 511 -47.15 -20.19 -17.59
N LEU A 512 -46.21 -19.34 -18.01
CA LEU A 512 -46.42 -18.31 -19.03
C LEU A 512 -46.08 -18.84 -20.43
N ASN A 513 -46.79 -18.34 -21.47
CA ASN A 513 -46.45 -18.62 -22.85
C ASN A 513 -45.38 -17.66 -23.39
N LEU A 514 -44.93 -17.90 -24.63
CA LEU A 514 -43.82 -17.11 -25.23
C LEU A 514 -44.17 -15.62 -25.42
N HIS A 515 -45.43 -15.30 -25.74
CA HIS A 515 -45.91 -13.93 -25.85
C HIS A 515 -45.87 -13.22 -24.50
N GLU A 516 -46.37 -13.86 -23.43
CA GLU A 516 -46.35 -13.31 -22.06
C GLU A 516 -44.93 -13.12 -21.54
N TRP A 517 -44.02 -14.06 -21.84
CA TRP A 517 -42.58 -13.87 -21.56
C TRP A 517 -41.96 -12.70 -22.31
N SER A 518 -42.38 -12.44 -23.58
CA SER A 518 -41.87 -11.27 -24.31
C SER A 518 -42.33 -9.95 -23.68
N VAL A 519 -43.57 -9.91 -23.15
CA VAL A 519 -44.10 -8.77 -22.40
C VAL A 519 -43.28 -8.56 -21.11
N VAL A 520 -43.05 -9.64 -20.34
CA VAL A 520 -42.23 -9.61 -19.09
C VAL A 520 -40.84 -9.06 -19.35
N VAL A 521 -40.15 -9.54 -20.39
CA VAL A 521 -38.81 -9.09 -20.75
C VAL A 521 -38.81 -7.61 -21.16
N LEU A 522 -39.77 -7.18 -21.99
CA LEU A 522 -39.86 -5.80 -22.43
C LEU A 522 -40.05 -4.82 -21.27
N PHE A 523 -41.02 -5.10 -20.39
CA PHE A 523 -41.22 -4.30 -19.18
C PHE A 523 -40.04 -4.41 -18.21
N GLY A 524 -39.45 -5.60 -18.06
CA GLY A 524 -38.28 -5.81 -17.22
C GLY A 524 -37.08 -4.97 -17.64
N LEU A 525 -36.82 -4.86 -18.94
CA LEU A 525 -35.70 -4.06 -19.47
C LEU A 525 -35.98 -2.56 -19.51
N SER A 526 -37.22 -2.12 -19.36
CA SER A 526 -37.60 -0.68 -19.45
C SER A 526 -36.90 0.20 -18.40
N ILE A 527 -36.55 -0.35 -17.23
CA ILE A 527 -35.81 0.38 -16.17
C ILE A 527 -34.42 0.83 -16.66
N ILE A 528 -33.83 0.11 -17.61
CA ILE A 528 -32.55 0.49 -18.23
C ILE A 528 -32.69 1.83 -18.94
N VAL A 529 -33.75 2.00 -19.73
CA VAL A 529 -33.99 3.24 -20.49
C VAL A 529 -34.14 4.43 -19.53
N VAL A 530 -34.90 4.25 -18.46
CA VAL A 530 -35.15 5.29 -17.46
C VAL A 530 -33.86 5.71 -16.76
N ASP A 531 -33.03 4.74 -16.36
CA ASP A 531 -31.75 5.07 -15.71
C ASP A 531 -30.74 5.70 -16.67
N LEU A 532 -30.68 5.25 -17.91
CA LEU A 532 -29.83 5.89 -18.94
C LEU A 532 -30.24 7.35 -19.20
N LEU A 533 -31.54 7.66 -19.24
CA LEU A 533 -32.03 9.02 -19.32
C LEU A 533 -31.61 9.85 -18.10
N ARG A 534 -31.77 9.31 -16.90
CA ARG A 534 -31.30 9.95 -15.65
C ARG A 534 -29.81 10.24 -15.70
N LYS A 535 -28.98 9.24 -16.05
CA LYS A 535 -27.52 9.39 -16.16
C LYS A 535 -27.14 10.47 -17.18
N SER A 536 -27.82 10.50 -18.33
CA SER A 536 -27.58 11.51 -19.37
C SER A 536 -27.89 12.94 -18.85
N VAL A 537 -29.00 13.12 -18.16
CA VAL A 537 -29.37 14.41 -17.56
C VAL A 537 -28.35 14.82 -16.48
N CYS A 538 -27.94 13.89 -15.59
CA CYS A 538 -26.92 14.18 -14.57
C CYS A 538 -25.59 14.62 -15.20
N GLN A 539 -25.13 13.93 -16.26
CA GLN A 539 -23.90 14.31 -16.96
C GLN A 539 -23.98 15.67 -17.64
N MET A 540 -25.15 16.07 -18.14
CA MET A 540 -25.36 17.40 -18.70
C MET A 540 -25.31 18.50 -17.63
N LEU A 541 -25.82 18.22 -16.42
CA LEU A 541 -25.79 19.14 -15.30
C LEU A 541 -24.40 19.27 -14.66
N GLU A 542 -23.60 18.20 -14.66
CA GLU A 542 -22.22 18.21 -14.13
C GLU A 542 -21.23 18.94 -15.08
N LYS A 543 -21.58 19.13 -16.36
CA LYS A 543 -20.78 19.87 -17.36
C LYS A 543 -21.07 21.38 -17.40
N LYS A 544 -22.12 21.83 -16.74
CA LYS A 544 -22.43 23.25 -16.53
C LYS A 544 -21.88 23.74 -15.18
#